data_e189ff35bce14f84789998c304ea00ea
#
_entry.id   e189ff35bce14f84789998c304ea00ea
#
_cell.length_a   1.000
_cell.length_b   1.000
_cell.length_c   1.000
_cell.angle_alpha   90.00
_cell.angle_beta   90.00
_cell.angle_gamma   90.00
#
_symmetry.space_group_name_H-M   'P 1'
#
loop_
_entity.id
_entity.type
_entity.pdbx_description
1 polymer ?
#
loop_
_entity_poly.entity_id
_entity_poly.type
_entity_poly.pdbx_seq_one_letter_code
_entity_poly.pdbx_strand_id
1 'polypeptide(L)'
;MKLNPGTFLQELKVRNIRKTMAIYLSSALTTIGVVKLFAEVYDLPTAIFNVVVVFLTCGAASAFAVAWYHGGEGPQKPKKKEFAIHTLVLIAAVFLSFRVAGSQRTISRVPDNRTIAVLPFKNLSDNKEDEYFSDGIMEDILTQLSKISDLRVISRTSVMKFKDSQKTIREIGSELGVAAILEGSVRRDGMRVQIAGRLINSTTDEQIWGETYQREIKDIFAIQSEVARKIAAELKAQLS
;
A
#
# COMPACT_ATOMS: atom_id res chain seq x y z
N MET A 1 -0.26 -16.00 -46.19
CA MET A 1 0.02 -14.64 -46.66
C MET A 1 1.35 -14.22 -46.04
N LYS A 2 2.45 -14.27 -46.79
CA LYS A 2 3.80 -13.91 -46.32
C LYS A 2 3.88 -12.38 -46.29
N LEU A 3 3.85 -11.79 -45.08
CA LEU A 3 4.09 -10.36 -44.89
C LEU A 3 5.56 -10.07 -45.15
N ASN A 4 5.83 -9.37 -46.25
CA ASN A 4 7.16 -8.90 -46.58
C ASN A 4 7.47 -7.66 -45.70
N PRO A 5 8.51 -7.66 -44.86
CA PRO A 5 8.75 -6.58 -43.90
C PRO A 5 8.93 -5.19 -44.56
N GLY A 6 9.37 -5.14 -45.82
CA GLY A 6 9.49 -3.87 -46.55
C GLY A 6 8.15 -3.24 -46.93
N THR A 7 7.12 -4.02 -47.24
CA THR A 7 5.77 -3.54 -47.55
C THR A 7 5.03 -3.07 -46.31
N PHE A 8 5.26 -3.73 -45.17
CA PHE A 8 4.64 -3.33 -43.88
C PHE A 8 5.10 -1.93 -43.42
N LEU A 9 6.40 -1.64 -43.50
CA LEU A 9 6.94 -0.34 -43.15
C LEU A 9 6.47 0.79 -44.08
N GLN A 10 6.29 0.50 -45.39
CA GLN A 10 5.73 1.45 -46.33
C GLN A 10 4.24 1.71 -46.06
N GLU A 11 3.44 0.72 -45.74
CA GLU A 11 2.04 0.88 -45.36
C GLU A 11 1.86 1.72 -44.07
N LEU A 12 2.72 1.55 -43.04
CA LEU A 12 2.73 2.37 -41.84
C LEU A 12 2.97 3.84 -42.14
N LYS A 13 3.78 4.15 -43.15
CA LYS A 13 4.11 5.53 -43.57
C LYS A 13 2.97 6.18 -44.36
N VAL A 14 2.36 5.45 -45.31
CA VAL A 14 1.26 5.89 -46.14
C VAL A 14 0.00 6.18 -45.34
N ARG A 15 -0.28 5.35 -44.30
CA ARG A 15 -1.49 5.47 -43.46
C ARG A 15 -1.38 6.48 -42.31
N ASN A 16 -0.34 7.31 -42.25
CA ASN A 16 -0.10 8.28 -41.18
C ASN A 16 -0.15 7.72 -39.75
N ILE A 17 0.01 6.40 -39.59
CA ILE A 17 -0.08 5.71 -38.29
C ILE A 17 0.91 6.32 -37.29
N ARG A 18 2.12 6.67 -37.75
CA ARG A 18 3.15 7.30 -36.90
C ARG A 18 2.68 8.62 -36.29
N LYS A 19 1.96 9.46 -37.04
CA LYS A 19 1.42 10.73 -36.52
C LYS A 19 0.31 10.48 -35.50
N THR A 20 -0.64 9.61 -35.81
CA THR A 20 -1.74 9.25 -34.93
C THR A 20 -1.25 8.65 -33.62
N MET A 21 -0.29 7.73 -33.67
CA MET A 21 0.29 7.12 -32.48
C MET A 21 1.13 8.12 -31.66
N ALA A 22 1.86 9.03 -32.30
CA ALA A 22 2.62 10.07 -31.61
C ALA A 22 1.70 11.04 -30.85
N ILE A 23 0.59 11.47 -31.47
CA ILE A 23 -0.42 12.31 -30.82
C ILE A 23 -1.06 11.57 -29.64
N TYR A 24 -1.42 10.30 -29.83
CA TYR A 24 -2.01 9.49 -28.76
C TYR A 24 -1.04 9.33 -27.59
N LEU A 25 0.21 8.95 -27.83
CA LEU A 25 1.22 8.76 -26.78
C LEU A 25 1.51 10.06 -26.01
N SER A 26 1.59 11.19 -26.72
CA SER A 26 1.77 12.50 -26.09
C SER A 26 0.58 12.84 -25.16
N SER A 27 -0.65 12.64 -25.65
CA SER A 27 -1.87 12.84 -24.86
C SER A 27 -1.93 11.89 -23.65
N ALA A 28 -1.59 10.61 -23.83
CA ALA A 28 -1.59 9.62 -22.78
C ALA A 28 -0.57 9.96 -21.67
N LEU A 29 0.65 10.38 -22.03
CA LEU A 29 1.67 10.81 -21.07
C LEU A 29 1.23 12.03 -20.26
N THR A 30 0.60 13.01 -20.94
CA THR A 30 0.03 14.19 -20.25
C THR A 30 -1.06 13.78 -19.26
N THR A 31 -1.96 12.87 -19.68
CA THR A 31 -3.03 12.36 -18.80
C THR A 31 -2.47 11.62 -17.59
N ILE A 32 -1.46 10.79 -17.78
CA ILE A 32 -0.78 10.08 -16.67
C ILE A 32 -0.16 11.10 -15.70
N GLY A 33 0.52 12.13 -16.19
CA GLY A 33 1.10 13.17 -15.35
C GLY A 33 0.06 13.93 -14.52
N VAL A 34 -1.04 14.33 -15.16
CA VAL A 34 -2.16 15.02 -14.48
C VAL A 34 -2.79 14.11 -13.42
N VAL A 35 -3.10 12.86 -13.77
CA VAL A 35 -3.70 11.90 -12.81
C VAL A 35 -2.78 11.65 -11.63
N LYS A 36 -1.46 11.56 -11.86
CA LYS A 36 -0.49 11.39 -10.78
C LYS A 36 -0.49 12.60 -9.82
N LEU A 37 -0.49 13.82 -10.35
CA LEU A 37 -0.57 15.04 -9.54
C LEU A 37 -1.87 15.08 -8.72
N PHE A 38 -3.01 14.75 -9.33
CA PHE A 38 -4.28 14.68 -8.61
C PHE A 38 -4.28 13.60 -7.55
N ALA A 39 -3.70 12.43 -7.83
CA ALA A 39 -3.60 11.34 -6.87
C ALA A 39 -2.75 11.73 -5.64
N GLU A 40 -1.66 12.46 -5.84
CA GLU A 40 -0.81 12.98 -4.75
C GLU A 40 -1.50 14.09 -3.94
N VAL A 41 -2.23 15.01 -4.59
CA VAL A 41 -2.90 16.15 -3.91
C VAL A 41 -4.12 15.70 -3.10
N TYR A 42 -4.89 14.73 -3.61
CA TYR A 42 -6.14 14.27 -3.01
C TYR A 42 -6.03 12.91 -2.31
N ASP A 43 -4.80 12.38 -2.14
CA ASP A 43 -4.51 11.08 -1.51
C ASP A 43 -5.38 9.92 -2.08
N LEU A 44 -5.48 9.89 -3.43
CA LEU A 44 -6.35 8.93 -4.10
C LEU A 44 -5.72 7.52 -4.07
N PRO A 45 -6.54 6.47 -3.92
CA PRO A 45 -6.07 5.09 -3.98
C PRO A 45 -5.29 4.79 -5.25
N THR A 46 -4.14 4.10 -5.14
CA THR A 46 -3.31 3.68 -6.29
C THR A 46 -4.07 2.85 -7.32
N ALA A 47 -5.19 2.22 -6.90
CA ALA A 47 -6.10 1.51 -7.79
C ALA A 47 -6.65 2.41 -8.92
N ILE A 48 -6.97 3.68 -8.62
CA ILE A 48 -7.48 4.64 -9.62
C ILE A 48 -6.42 4.90 -10.69
N PHE A 49 -5.17 5.14 -10.28
CA PHE A 49 -4.06 5.32 -11.20
C PHE A 49 -3.86 4.10 -12.11
N ASN A 50 -3.88 2.89 -11.54
CA ASN A 50 -3.72 1.65 -12.29
C ASN A 50 -4.87 1.44 -13.29
N VAL A 51 -6.11 1.75 -12.94
CA VAL A 51 -7.27 1.69 -13.84
C VAL A 51 -7.07 2.64 -15.02
N VAL A 52 -6.64 3.88 -14.78
CA VAL A 52 -6.36 4.85 -15.85
C VAL A 52 -5.28 4.34 -16.80
N VAL A 53 -4.20 3.76 -16.28
CA VAL A 53 -3.13 3.18 -17.11
C VAL A 53 -3.65 2.04 -17.97
N VAL A 54 -4.53 1.16 -17.44
CA VAL A 54 -5.18 0.08 -18.20
C VAL A 54 -6.01 0.66 -19.34
N PHE A 55 -6.83 1.68 -19.09
CA PHE A 55 -7.64 2.31 -20.14
C PHE A 55 -6.79 2.97 -21.22
N LEU A 56 -5.70 3.63 -20.85
CA LEU A 56 -4.78 4.24 -21.81
C LEU A 56 -4.05 3.18 -22.66
N THR A 57 -3.64 2.06 -22.09
CA THR A 57 -2.99 0.99 -22.86
C THR A 57 -3.96 0.30 -23.83
N CYS A 58 -5.19 0.02 -23.41
CA CYS A 58 -6.25 -0.50 -24.28
C CYS A 58 -6.65 0.54 -25.36
N GLY A 59 -6.68 1.83 -25.01
CA GLY A 59 -6.92 2.92 -25.95
C GLY A 59 -5.87 3.02 -27.05
N ALA A 60 -4.59 2.71 -26.72
CA ALA A 60 -3.52 2.67 -27.73
C ALA A 60 -3.80 1.60 -28.81
N ALA A 61 -4.26 0.41 -28.42
CA ALA A 61 -4.64 -0.64 -29.35
C ALA A 61 -5.82 -0.20 -30.25
N SER A 62 -6.80 0.49 -29.67
CA SER A 62 -7.94 1.05 -30.40
C SER A 62 -7.50 2.15 -31.39
N ALA A 63 -6.63 3.08 -30.95
CA ALA A 63 -6.08 4.14 -31.81
C ALA A 63 -5.27 3.56 -32.97
N PHE A 64 -4.51 2.50 -32.73
CA PHE A 64 -3.79 1.79 -33.77
C PHE A 64 -4.75 1.16 -34.79
N ALA A 65 -5.81 0.50 -34.33
CA ALA A 65 -6.82 -0.10 -35.21
C ALA A 65 -7.50 0.97 -36.08
N VAL A 66 -7.89 2.12 -35.50
CA VAL A 66 -8.47 3.24 -36.25
C VAL A 66 -7.48 3.76 -37.32
N ALA A 67 -6.23 4.01 -36.93
CA ALA A 67 -5.22 4.49 -37.87
C ALA A 67 -4.95 3.49 -39.00
N TRP A 68 -5.03 2.19 -38.71
CA TRP A 68 -4.84 1.13 -39.70
C TRP A 68 -5.99 1.08 -40.71
N TYR A 69 -7.25 1.18 -40.25
CA TYR A 69 -8.43 1.05 -41.12
C TYR A 69 -8.80 2.37 -41.84
N HIS A 70 -8.55 3.53 -41.23
CA HIS A 70 -8.93 4.85 -41.76
C HIS A 70 -7.76 5.69 -42.27
N GLY A 71 -6.53 5.18 -42.24
CA GLY A 71 -5.34 5.90 -42.69
C GLY A 71 -5.16 6.01 -44.20
N GLY A 72 -6.09 5.49 -45.01
CA GLY A 72 -6.08 5.62 -46.48
C GLY A 72 -6.72 6.91 -46.98
N GLU A 73 -6.36 7.36 -48.19
CA GLU A 73 -6.92 8.56 -48.84
C GLU A 73 -8.40 8.33 -49.20
N GLY A 74 -9.29 9.24 -48.76
CA GLY A 74 -10.70 9.30 -49.13
C GLY A 74 -11.69 9.10 -47.99
N PRO A 75 -12.96 9.49 -48.15
CA PRO A 75 -14.02 9.33 -47.15
C PRO A 75 -14.35 7.85 -46.97
N GLN A 76 -13.95 7.26 -45.82
CA GLN A 76 -14.20 5.88 -45.51
C GLN A 76 -15.38 5.77 -44.55
N LYS A 77 -16.36 4.91 -44.90
CA LYS A 77 -17.47 4.58 -44.00
C LYS A 77 -17.01 3.52 -42.99
N PRO A 78 -17.34 3.70 -41.68
CA PRO A 78 -16.99 2.73 -40.66
C PRO A 78 -17.60 1.37 -40.95
N LYS A 79 -16.79 0.32 -40.88
CA LYS A 79 -17.22 -1.06 -41.12
C LYS A 79 -17.67 -1.70 -39.82
N LYS A 80 -18.69 -2.58 -39.86
CA LYS A 80 -19.19 -3.30 -38.66
C LYS A 80 -18.09 -4.03 -37.88
N LYS A 81 -17.03 -4.49 -38.57
CA LYS A 81 -15.86 -5.14 -37.95
C LYS A 81 -15.06 -4.21 -37.05
N GLU A 82 -15.02 -2.91 -37.34
CA GLU A 82 -14.31 -1.90 -36.52
C GLU A 82 -15.03 -1.67 -35.20
N PHE A 83 -16.36 -1.56 -35.24
CA PHE A 83 -17.17 -1.48 -34.04
C PHE A 83 -16.97 -2.72 -33.17
N ALA A 84 -16.90 -3.92 -33.72
CA ALA A 84 -16.66 -5.15 -32.99
C ALA A 84 -15.29 -5.14 -32.28
N ILE A 85 -14.23 -4.65 -32.94
CA ILE A 85 -12.89 -4.55 -32.35
C ILE A 85 -12.90 -3.55 -31.18
N HIS A 86 -13.49 -2.37 -31.34
CA HIS A 86 -13.55 -1.37 -30.27
C HIS A 86 -14.37 -1.84 -29.07
N THR A 87 -15.50 -2.51 -29.32
CA THR A 87 -16.31 -3.10 -28.28
C THR A 87 -15.53 -4.18 -27.51
N LEU A 88 -14.80 -5.04 -28.22
CA LEU A 88 -13.96 -6.07 -27.60
C LEU A 88 -12.85 -5.47 -26.72
N VAL A 89 -12.16 -4.43 -27.22
CA VAL A 89 -11.12 -3.72 -26.49
C VAL A 89 -11.69 -3.06 -25.23
N LEU A 90 -12.87 -2.48 -25.33
CA LEU A 90 -13.54 -1.84 -24.19
C LEU A 90 -13.96 -2.87 -23.12
N ILE A 91 -14.51 -4.00 -23.55
CA ILE A 91 -14.84 -5.13 -22.64
C ILE A 91 -13.57 -5.64 -21.96
N ALA A 92 -12.49 -5.82 -22.71
CA ALA A 92 -11.19 -6.24 -22.14
C ALA A 92 -10.66 -5.21 -21.14
N ALA A 93 -10.73 -3.91 -21.44
CA ALA A 93 -10.30 -2.85 -20.52
C ALA A 93 -11.11 -2.86 -19.21
N VAL A 94 -12.43 -2.99 -19.29
CA VAL A 94 -13.29 -3.10 -18.11
C VAL A 94 -12.95 -4.36 -17.30
N PHE A 95 -12.80 -5.50 -17.98
CA PHE A 95 -12.45 -6.75 -17.30
C PHE A 95 -11.08 -6.68 -16.61
N LEU A 96 -10.05 -6.14 -17.28
CA LEU A 96 -8.74 -5.93 -16.68
C LEU A 96 -8.81 -4.94 -15.51
N SER A 97 -9.59 -3.89 -15.62
CA SER A 97 -9.79 -2.92 -14.54
C SER A 97 -10.41 -3.57 -13.30
N PHE A 98 -11.39 -4.45 -13.48
CA PHE A 98 -11.95 -5.25 -12.38
C PHE A 98 -10.92 -6.20 -11.77
N ARG A 99 -10.05 -6.80 -12.57
CA ARG A 99 -8.97 -7.66 -12.08
C ARG A 99 -7.93 -6.86 -11.29
N VAL A 100 -7.52 -5.71 -11.79
CA VAL A 100 -6.53 -4.83 -11.14
C VAL A 100 -7.11 -4.22 -9.86
N ALA A 101 -8.35 -3.72 -9.89
CA ALA A 101 -9.03 -3.20 -8.72
C ALA A 101 -9.34 -4.30 -7.68
N GLY A 102 -9.69 -5.51 -8.14
CA GLY A 102 -9.95 -6.65 -7.27
C GLY A 102 -8.69 -7.25 -6.63
N SER A 103 -7.53 -7.11 -7.28
CA SER A 103 -6.23 -7.56 -6.74
C SER A 103 -5.74 -6.67 -5.59
N GLN A 104 -6.27 -5.46 -5.48
CA GLN A 104 -6.06 -4.53 -4.36
C GLN A 104 -7.09 -4.72 -3.23
N ARG A 105 -8.02 -5.67 -3.38
CA ARG A 105 -8.80 -6.11 -2.21
C ARG A 105 -7.79 -6.76 -1.27
N THR A 106 -7.21 -5.94 -0.40
CA THR A 106 -6.76 -6.42 0.89
C THR A 106 -7.84 -7.37 1.33
N ILE A 107 -7.52 -8.65 1.41
CA ILE A 107 -8.41 -9.61 2.02
C ILE A 107 -8.56 -9.03 3.42
N SER A 108 -9.70 -8.40 3.69
CA SER A 108 -10.15 -8.14 5.04
C SER A 108 -10.47 -9.53 5.61
N ARG A 109 -9.40 -10.29 5.85
CA ARG A 109 -9.44 -11.34 6.84
C ARG A 109 -9.79 -10.58 8.10
N VAL A 110 -10.92 -10.91 8.69
CA VAL A 110 -11.17 -10.55 10.09
C VAL A 110 -9.86 -10.90 10.79
N PRO A 111 -9.13 -9.91 11.33
CA PRO A 111 -7.82 -10.19 11.89
C PRO A 111 -8.05 -11.24 12.96
N ASP A 112 -7.28 -12.32 12.93
CA ASP A 112 -7.27 -13.28 14.04
C ASP A 112 -6.93 -12.46 15.28
N ASN A 113 -7.83 -12.43 16.27
CA ASN A 113 -7.69 -11.66 17.51
C ASN A 113 -6.35 -11.88 18.25
N ARG A 114 -5.59 -12.91 17.84
CA ARG A 114 -4.26 -13.25 18.34
C ARG A 114 -3.11 -12.60 17.58
N THR A 115 -3.39 -11.70 16.65
CA THR A 115 -2.35 -11.02 15.86
C THR A 115 -2.07 -9.63 16.40
N ILE A 116 -0.77 -9.33 16.60
CA ILE A 116 -0.31 -8.05 17.11
C ILE A 116 0.86 -7.51 16.29
N ALA A 117 0.87 -6.21 16.07
CA ALA A 117 2.04 -5.48 15.58
C ALA A 117 2.54 -4.53 16.67
N VAL A 118 3.86 -4.49 16.87
CA VAL A 118 4.53 -3.51 17.73
C VAL A 118 5.12 -2.45 16.81
N LEU A 119 4.59 -1.22 16.86
CA LEU A 119 5.13 -0.11 16.06
C LEU A 119 6.45 0.42 16.65
N PRO A 120 7.29 1.06 15.83
CA PRO A 120 8.47 1.76 16.32
C PRO A 120 8.10 2.76 17.42
N PHE A 121 8.76 2.64 18.57
CA PHE A 121 8.50 3.52 19.70
C PHE A 121 9.07 4.91 19.43
N LYS A 122 8.28 5.93 19.77
CA LYS A 122 8.69 7.32 19.57
C LYS A 122 9.70 7.75 20.63
N ASN A 123 10.86 8.23 20.21
CA ASN A 123 11.80 8.87 21.13
C ASN A 123 11.29 10.26 21.51
N LEU A 124 11.06 10.47 22.79
CA LEU A 124 10.67 11.76 23.38
C LEU A 124 11.80 12.36 24.25
N SER A 125 13.01 11.81 24.18
CA SER A 125 14.19 12.36 24.84
C SER A 125 14.73 13.55 24.05
N ASP A 126 15.43 14.46 24.73
CA ASP A 126 16.09 15.61 24.09
C ASP A 126 17.27 15.19 23.21
N ASN A 127 17.87 14.03 23.49
CA ASN A 127 19.01 13.50 22.72
C ASN A 127 18.55 12.52 21.63
N LYS A 128 18.96 12.78 20.39
CA LYS A 128 18.69 11.88 19.26
C LYS A 128 19.40 10.52 19.39
N GLU A 129 20.49 10.43 20.12
CA GLU A 129 21.19 9.16 20.36
C GLU A 129 20.32 8.16 21.13
N ASP A 130 19.34 8.63 21.88
CA ASP A 130 18.36 7.78 22.59
C ASP A 130 17.37 7.11 21.63
N GLU A 131 17.45 7.37 20.33
CA GLU A 131 16.64 6.66 19.31
C GLU A 131 17.00 5.18 19.25
N TYR A 132 18.29 4.85 19.29
CA TYR A 132 18.74 3.45 19.36
C TYR A 132 18.22 2.75 20.63
N PHE A 133 18.12 3.51 21.73
CA PHE A 133 17.58 2.99 22.97
C PHE A 133 16.06 2.68 22.84
N SER A 134 15.31 3.56 22.21
CA SER A 134 13.87 3.36 21.94
C SER A 134 13.64 2.17 21.01
N ASP A 135 14.47 2.03 19.96
CA ASP A 135 14.43 0.90 19.04
C ASP A 135 14.80 -0.42 19.76
N GLY A 136 15.75 -0.40 20.70
CA GLY A 136 16.11 -1.56 21.52
C GLY A 136 14.97 -2.01 22.44
N ILE A 137 14.29 -1.08 23.10
CA ILE A 137 13.11 -1.40 23.94
C ILE A 137 12.01 -2.05 23.12
N MET A 138 11.71 -1.51 21.94
CA MET A 138 10.74 -2.10 21.02
C MET A 138 11.11 -3.53 20.65
N GLU A 139 12.37 -3.78 20.30
CA GLU A 139 12.88 -5.10 19.92
C GLU A 139 12.75 -6.12 21.06
N ASP A 140 13.06 -5.69 22.27
CA ASP A 140 12.96 -6.55 23.46
C ASP A 140 11.51 -6.91 23.77
N ILE A 141 10.59 -5.93 23.69
CA ILE A 141 9.14 -6.18 23.84
C ILE A 141 8.65 -7.15 22.77
N LEU A 142 9.03 -6.93 21.51
CA LEU A 142 8.68 -7.79 20.39
C LEU A 142 9.18 -9.22 20.62
N THR A 143 10.42 -9.37 21.10
CA THR A 143 11.01 -10.67 21.44
C THR A 143 10.25 -11.36 22.56
N GLN A 144 9.86 -10.64 23.62
CA GLN A 144 9.09 -11.22 24.72
C GLN A 144 7.67 -11.62 24.27
N LEU A 145 7.00 -10.81 23.46
CA LEU A 145 5.69 -11.15 22.91
C LEU A 145 5.75 -12.38 22.00
N SER A 146 6.82 -12.54 21.23
CA SER A 146 7.03 -13.68 20.33
C SER A 146 7.21 -15.02 21.07
N LYS A 147 7.52 -15.01 22.38
CA LYS A 147 7.60 -16.22 23.21
C LYS A 147 6.21 -16.73 23.64
N ILE A 148 5.17 -15.94 23.43
CA ILE A 148 3.81 -16.31 23.79
C ILE A 148 3.22 -17.12 22.65
N SER A 149 3.06 -18.43 22.83
CA SER A 149 2.67 -19.37 21.78
C SER A 149 1.34 -19.04 21.09
N ASP A 150 0.43 -18.38 21.80
CA ASP A 150 -0.89 -18.03 21.28
C ASP A 150 -0.91 -16.69 20.52
N LEU A 151 0.19 -15.92 20.54
CA LEU A 151 0.29 -14.65 19.83
C LEU A 151 1.04 -14.79 18.51
N ARG A 152 0.52 -14.20 17.46
CA ARG A 152 1.17 -14.02 16.17
C ARG A 152 1.69 -12.58 16.08
N VAL A 153 2.99 -12.42 16.28
CA VAL A 153 3.65 -11.11 16.29
C VAL A 153 4.21 -10.80 14.91
N ILE A 154 3.90 -9.63 14.40
CA ILE A 154 4.43 -9.15 13.11
C ILE A 154 5.91 -8.80 13.26
N SER A 155 6.71 -9.17 12.26
CA SER A 155 8.16 -8.93 12.26
C SER A 155 8.51 -7.44 12.29
N ARG A 156 9.64 -7.11 12.94
CA ARG A 156 10.19 -5.76 12.97
C ARG A 156 10.30 -5.13 11.59
N THR A 157 10.82 -5.87 10.61
CA THR A 157 11.01 -5.37 9.24
C THR A 157 9.71 -4.86 8.61
N SER A 158 8.59 -5.54 8.88
CA SER A 158 7.28 -5.16 8.33
C SER A 158 6.71 -3.89 8.95
N VAL A 159 7.04 -3.60 10.22
CA VAL A 159 6.52 -2.43 10.94
C VAL A 159 7.41 -1.19 10.82
N MET A 160 8.70 -1.35 10.51
CA MET A 160 9.63 -0.22 10.39
C MET A 160 9.25 0.81 9.33
N LYS A 161 8.52 0.42 8.29
CA LYS A 161 8.00 1.36 7.27
C LYS A 161 6.94 2.33 7.81
N PHE A 162 6.43 2.09 9.01
CA PHE A 162 5.47 2.97 9.68
C PHE A 162 6.11 3.91 10.70
N LYS A 163 7.45 3.91 10.81
CA LYS A 163 8.16 4.91 11.60
C LYS A 163 7.85 6.29 11.02
N ASP A 164 7.35 7.20 11.86
CA ASP A 164 6.93 8.55 11.48
C ASP A 164 5.81 8.62 10.42
N SER A 165 5.08 7.52 10.23
CA SER A 165 3.96 7.46 9.29
C SER A 165 2.80 8.33 9.79
N GLN A 166 2.10 9.00 8.84
CA GLN A 166 0.86 9.75 9.10
C GLN A 166 -0.39 8.87 8.96
N LYS A 167 -0.22 7.57 8.71
CA LYS A 167 -1.34 6.62 8.60
C LYS A 167 -2.04 6.44 9.95
N THR A 168 -3.34 6.29 9.91
CA THR A 168 -4.16 5.95 11.08
C THR A 168 -3.89 4.51 11.53
N ILE A 169 -4.21 4.21 12.79
CA ILE A 169 -4.10 2.85 13.34
C ILE A 169 -4.92 1.85 12.53
N ARG A 170 -6.11 2.25 12.04
CA ARG A 170 -6.96 1.40 11.17
C ARG A 170 -6.29 1.06 9.84
N GLU A 171 -5.66 2.04 9.20
CA GLU A 171 -4.94 1.83 7.95
C GLU A 171 -3.73 0.91 8.14
N ILE A 172 -2.94 1.13 9.19
CA ILE A 172 -1.79 0.29 9.55
C ILE A 172 -2.26 -1.14 9.87
N GLY A 173 -3.30 -1.28 10.69
CA GLY A 173 -3.87 -2.57 11.07
C GLY A 173 -4.38 -3.36 9.88
N SER A 174 -5.09 -2.69 8.96
CA SER A 174 -5.57 -3.29 7.72
C SER A 174 -4.42 -3.73 6.81
N GLU A 175 -3.36 -2.92 6.70
CA GLU A 175 -2.20 -3.22 5.85
C GLU A 175 -1.38 -4.39 6.38
N LEU A 176 -1.22 -4.48 7.71
CA LEU A 176 -0.51 -5.56 8.38
C LEU A 176 -1.38 -6.81 8.63
N GLY A 177 -2.70 -6.68 8.53
CA GLY A 177 -3.65 -7.76 8.81
C GLY A 177 -3.65 -8.18 10.28
N VAL A 178 -3.56 -7.22 11.22
CA VAL A 178 -3.49 -7.47 12.67
C VAL A 178 -4.73 -6.97 13.39
N ALA A 179 -5.09 -7.67 14.48
CA ALA A 179 -6.22 -7.28 15.34
C ALA A 179 -5.85 -6.19 16.34
N ALA A 180 -4.60 -6.17 16.80
CA ALA A 180 -4.14 -5.21 17.79
C ALA A 180 -2.80 -4.57 17.36
N ILE A 181 -2.62 -3.32 17.75
CA ILE A 181 -1.38 -2.57 17.56
C ILE A 181 -0.90 -2.07 18.91
N LEU A 182 0.36 -2.36 19.23
CA LEU A 182 1.08 -1.74 20.34
C LEU A 182 1.85 -0.54 19.78
N GLU A 183 1.53 0.63 20.28
CA GLU A 183 2.34 1.84 20.08
C GLU A 183 2.92 2.31 21.39
N GLY A 184 4.00 3.07 21.33
CA GLY A 184 4.61 3.59 22.55
C GLY A 184 5.60 4.69 22.33
N SER A 185 6.06 5.22 23.44
CA SER A 185 7.12 6.23 23.48
C SER A 185 8.09 5.96 24.63
N VAL A 186 9.31 6.40 24.43
CA VAL A 186 10.39 6.32 25.40
C VAL A 186 10.94 7.72 25.63
N ARG A 187 11.09 8.09 26.90
CA ARG A 187 11.80 9.30 27.30
C ARG A 187 12.88 8.90 28.32
N ARG A 188 14.10 9.26 28.02
CA ARG A 188 15.23 9.09 28.93
C ARG A 188 15.65 10.44 29.47
N ASP A 189 15.86 10.48 30.78
CA ASP A 189 16.41 11.64 31.51
C ASP A 189 17.48 11.11 32.49
N GLY A 190 18.75 11.20 32.08
CA GLY A 190 19.88 10.66 32.82
C GLY A 190 19.74 9.15 33.05
N MET A 191 19.61 8.76 34.32
CA MET A 191 19.43 7.35 34.73
C MET A 191 17.97 6.92 34.82
N ARG A 192 17.01 7.81 34.59
CA ARG A 192 15.58 7.51 34.61
C ARG A 192 15.07 7.31 33.20
N VAL A 193 14.19 6.34 33.05
CA VAL A 193 13.50 6.04 31.80
C VAL A 193 12.02 6.00 32.07
N GLN A 194 11.28 6.68 31.23
CA GLN A 194 9.83 6.59 31.15
C GLN A 194 9.44 5.90 29.85
N ILE A 195 8.67 4.83 29.98
CA ILE A 195 8.13 4.09 28.83
C ILE A 195 6.61 4.15 28.91
N ALA A 196 5.97 4.70 27.92
CA ALA A 196 4.53 4.65 27.75
C ALA A 196 4.19 3.65 26.65
N GLY A 197 3.25 2.74 26.94
CA GLY A 197 2.73 1.78 25.98
C GLY A 197 1.22 1.84 25.92
N ARG A 198 0.66 1.71 24.70
CA ARG A 198 -0.79 1.66 24.46
C ARG A 198 -1.09 0.52 23.49
N LEU A 199 -2.01 -0.35 23.87
CA LEU A 199 -2.56 -1.38 23.03
C LEU A 199 -3.91 -0.91 22.47
N ILE A 200 -4.04 -0.93 21.16
CA ILE A 200 -5.18 -0.37 20.44
C ILE A 200 -5.78 -1.44 19.56
N ASN A 201 -7.10 -1.58 19.56
CA ASN A 201 -7.82 -2.41 18.60
C ASN A 201 -7.70 -1.76 17.22
N SER A 202 -7.13 -2.48 16.26
CA SER A 202 -6.84 -1.95 14.93
C SER A 202 -8.10 -1.69 14.08
N THR A 203 -9.22 -2.33 14.43
CA THR A 203 -10.48 -2.20 13.69
C THR A 203 -11.35 -1.06 14.24
N THR A 204 -11.49 -0.97 15.58
CA THR A 204 -12.34 0.04 16.22
C THR A 204 -11.61 1.33 16.53
N ASP A 205 -10.26 1.29 16.60
CA ASP A 205 -9.38 2.40 17.03
C ASP A 205 -9.56 2.72 18.52
N GLU A 206 -10.05 1.76 19.30
CA GLU A 206 -10.26 1.89 20.73
C GLU A 206 -9.02 1.44 21.49
N GLN A 207 -8.63 2.21 22.49
CA GLN A 207 -7.54 1.81 23.38
C GLN A 207 -8.02 0.71 24.32
N ILE A 208 -7.40 -0.47 24.20
CA ILE A 208 -7.68 -1.66 25.03
C ILE A 208 -6.96 -1.54 26.36
N TRP A 209 -5.72 -1.07 26.33
CA TRP A 209 -4.85 -0.96 27.49
C TRP A 209 -3.85 0.19 27.28
N GLY A 210 -3.41 0.78 28.38
CA GLY A 210 -2.33 1.76 28.36
C GLY A 210 -1.76 1.99 29.75
N GLU A 211 -0.44 1.95 29.84
CA GLU A 211 0.30 2.22 31.07
C GLU A 211 1.58 3.00 30.79
N THR A 212 2.05 3.67 31.83
CA THR A 212 3.31 4.39 31.83
C THR A 212 4.19 3.88 32.96
N TYR A 213 5.38 3.46 32.63
CA TYR A 213 6.39 2.96 33.55
C TYR A 213 7.49 3.99 33.74
N GLN A 214 7.87 4.24 34.99
CA GLN A 214 9.04 5.02 35.34
C GLN A 214 9.96 4.20 36.21
N ARG A 215 11.17 3.96 35.72
CA ARG A 215 12.17 3.13 36.40
C ARG A 215 13.58 3.69 36.21
N GLU A 216 14.52 3.17 36.96
CA GLU A 216 15.93 3.36 36.66
C GLU A 216 16.36 2.47 35.49
N ILE A 217 17.36 2.90 34.75
CA ILE A 217 17.84 2.20 33.54
C ILE A 217 18.27 0.74 33.82
N LYS A 218 18.75 0.47 35.04
CA LYS A 218 19.15 -0.88 35.46
C LYS A 218 17.99 -1.89 35.52
N ASP A 219 16.75 -1.39 35.65
CA ASP A 219 15.54 -2.23 35.82
C ASP A 219 14.79 -2.41 34.49
N ILE A 220 15.37 -1.98 33.36
CA ILE A 220 14.70 -1.95 32.05
C ILE A 220 14.20 -3.33 31.59
N PHE A 221 14.97 -4.39 31.81
CA PHE A 221 14.61 -5.75 31.43
C PHE A 221 13.38 -6.27 32.19
N ALA A 222 13.18 -5.83 33.43
CA ALA A 222 11.99 -6.17 34.22
C ALA A 222 10.74 -5.52 33.61
N ILE A 223 10.85 -4.27 33.15
CA ILE A 223 9.74 -3.54 32.51
C ILE A 223 9.31 -4.22 31.23
N GLN A 224 10.23 -4.57 30.37
CA GLN A 224 9.94 -5.25 29.10
C GLN A 224 9.13 -6.52 29.30
N SER A 225 9.53 -7.36 30.26
CA SER A 225 8.82 -8.58 30.61
C SER A 225 7.44 -8.33 31.25
N GLU A 226 7.30 -7.25 32.02
CA GLU A 226 6.02 -6.85 32.63
C GLU A 226 5.04 -6.37 31.56
N VAL A 227 5.48 -5.48 30.66
CA VAL A 227 4.67 -4.97 29.54
C VAL A 227 4.17 -6.14 28.67
N ALA A 228 5.06 -7.03 28.26
CA ALA A 228 4.68 -8.16 27.42
C ALA A 228 3.64 -9.06 28.09
N ARG A 229 3.79 -9.35 29.38
CA ARG A 229 2.82 -10.18 30.13
C ARG A 229 1.45 -9.50 30.26
N LYS A 230 1.41 -8.19 30.51
CA LYS A 230 0.14 -7.44 30.59
C LYS A 230 -0.58 -7.43 29.25
N ILE A 231 0.13 -7.14 28.16
CA ILE A 231 -0.45 -7.19 26.82
C ILE A 231 -1.05 -8.56 26.51
N ALA A 232 -0.34 -9.65 26.86
CA ALA A 232 -0.84 -11.00 26.67
C ALA A 232 -2.11 -11.28 27.48
N ALA A 233 -2.18 -10.78 28.71
CA ALA A 233 -3.34 -10.94 29.57
C ALA A 233 -4.57 -10.20 29.00
N GLU A 234 -4.39 -8.96 28.55
CA GLU A 234 -5.46 -8.14 27.93
C GLU A 234 -5.97 -8.78 26.62
N LEU A 235 -5.07 -9.26 25.77
CA LEU A 235 -5.47 -9.95 24.55
C LEU A 235 -6.23 -11.26 24.84
N LYS A 236 -5.82 -12.03 25.87
CA LYS A 236 -6.57 -13.23 26.31
C LYS A 236 -7.96 -12.91 26.83
N ALA A 237 -8.12 -11.83 27.59
CA ALA A 237 -9.42 -11.42 28.11
C ALA A 237 -10.43 -11.06 27.01
N GLN A 238 -9.96 -10.59 25.86
CA GLN A 238 -10.82 -10.29 24.71
C GLN A 238 -11.18 -11.53 23.87
N LEU A 239 -10.47 -12.64 24.07
CA LEU A 239 -10.68 -13.90 23.33
C LEU A 239 -11.63 -14.86 24.05
N SER A 240 -12.01 -14.56 25.28
CA SER A 240 -12.92 -15.33 26.11
C SER A 240 -14.35 -14.85 26.01
#